data_97066dc1b31143f91b249e73ca190f03
#
_entry.id   97066dc1b31143f91b249e73ca190f03
#
_cell.length_a   1.000
_cell.length_b   1.000
_cell.length_c   1.000
_cell.angle_alpha   90.00
_cell.angle_beta   90.00
_cell.angle_gamma   90.00
#
_symmetry.space_group_name_H-M   'P 1'
#
loop_
_entity.id
_entity.type
_entity.pdbx_description
1 polymer ?
#
loop_
_entity_poly.entity_id
_entity_poly.type
_entity_poly.pdbx_seq_one_letter_code
_entity_poly.pdbx_strand_id
1 'polypeptide(L)'
;SSDLDYHVYTKKDQLVITAGSQQALYILTQMTFTNDKSDILIEKPTYSRMVELVQHQGIPYQTIERNLDGIDLKELESIFKKGKIKFFYTIPRLHNPLGSTYDLATKTAIVKLAHQYNVYIIEDDYLADFDSSHSLPLHYLDTDNRVIYIKSFTPTLFPALRIGAISLPSQLRDAFIQHKSLIDYDTNLIMQKALSLYIDNGMFSRNTQHLHQIHHVQWNKTKEYLNQHSLSVPYRISKGSVTFQLEKGTVTPAIQQQIRVSQFFEGEKHDFLQLHYGEDLPERLDMLQQRLQSK
;
A
#
# COMPACT_ATOMS: atom_id res chain seq x y z
N SER A 1 -17.41 5.76 -18.51
CA SER A 1 -16.04 6.29 -18.48
C SER A 1 -15.96 7.23 -17.30
N SER A 2 -15.32 6.82 -16.26
CA SER A 2 -15.17 7.63 -15.07
C SER A 2 -14.01 8.60 -15.30
N ASP A 3 -14.21 9.88 -14.96
CA ASP A 3 -13.17 10.90 -14.85
C ASP A 3 -12.12 10.59 -13.76
N LEU A 4 -12.17 9.39 -13.21
CA LEU A 4 -11.23 8.83 -12.26
C LEU A 4 -10.15 8.10 -13.04
N ASP A 5 -9.18 8.85 -13.53
CA ASP A 5 -8.07 8.27 -14.28
C ASP A 5 -6.97 7.78 -13.33
N TYR A 6 -7.11 6.51 -12.90
CA TYR A 6 -6.05 5.81 -12.15
C TYR A 6 -4.99 5.22 -13.07
N HIS A 7 -5.10 5.43 -14.40
CA HIS A 7 -4.27 4.77 -15.41
C HIS A 7 -4.33 3.24 -15.34
N VAL A 8 -5.47 2.69 -14.93
CA VAL A 8 -5.72 1.24 -14.87
C VAL A 8 -6.63 0.85 -16.02
N TYR A 9 -6.05 0.30 -17.06
CA TYR A 9 -6.76 -0.14 -18.25
C TYR A 9 -6.93 -1.67 -18.18
N THR A 10 -8.13 -2.11 -17.89
CA THR A 10 -8.45 -3.54 -17.74
C THR A 10 -9.72 -3.89 -18.53
N LYS A 11 -9.81 -5.12 -18.99
CA LYS A 11 -11.02 -5.63 -19.62
C LYS A 11 -12.05 -5.96 -18.56
N LYS A 12 -13.35 -5.84 -18.92
CA LYS A 12 -14.46 -6.11 -18.00
C LYS A 12 -14.41 -7.53 -17.41
N ASP A 13 -13.97 -8.50 -18.19
CA ASP A 13 -13.84 -9.90 -17.79
C ASP A 13 -12.64 -10.16 -16.84
N GLN A 14 -11.69 -9.24 -16.76
CA GLN A 14 -10.55 -9.29 -15.84
C GLN A 14 -10.83 -8.60 -14.50
N LEU A 15 -11.93 -7.83 -14.41
CA LEU A 15 -12.29 -7.09 -13.22
C LEU A 15 -13.24 -7.92 -12.34
N VAL A 16 -12.88 -8.04 -11.06
CA VAL A 16 -13.72 -8.73 -10.06
C VAL A 16 -13.96 -7.82 -8.88
N ILE A 17 -15.19 -7.79 -8.39
CA ILE A 17 -15.56 -7.06 -7.18
C ILE A 17 -15.37 -7.97 -5.96
N THR A 18 -14.80 -7.42 -4.90
CA THR A 18 -14.53 -8.14 -3.65
C THR A 18 -15.07 -7.38 -2.44
N ALA A 19 -15.22 -8.08 -1.32
CA ALA A 19 -15.60 -7.49 -0.03
C ALA A 19 -14.40 -6.75 0.60
N GLY A 20 -13.87 -5.75 -0.13
CA GLY A 20 -12.65 -5.00 0.17
C GLY A 20 -11.37 -5.75 -0.23
N SER A 21 -10.24 -5.05 -0.10
CA SER A 21 -8.91 -5.60 -0.45
C SER A 21 -8.52 -6.83 0.38
N GLN A 22 -8.99 -6.93 1.63
CA GLN A 22 -8.66 -8.07 2.49
C GLN A 22 -9.18 -9.40 1.95
N GLN A 23 -10.39 -9.45 1.37
CA GLN A 23 -10.89 -10.66 0.72
C GLN A 23 -10.04 -11.02 -0.49
N ALA A 24 -9.68 -10.02 -1.30
CA ALA A 24 -8.79 -10.24 -2.46
C ALA A 24 -7.46 -10.83 -2.03
N LEU A 25 -6.81 -10.26 -1.02
CA LEU A 25 -5.53 -10.74 -0.49
C LEU A 25 -5.64 -12.16 0.09
N TYR A 26 -6.73 -12.43 0.84
CA TYR A 26 -6.97 -13.78 1.38
C TYR A 26 -7.05 -14.82 0.26
N ILE A 27 -7.82 -14.55 -0.80
CA ILE A 27 -7.94 -15.47 -1.93
C ILE A 27 -6.60 -15.66 -2.65
N LEU A 28 -5.89 -14.56 -2.94
CA LEU A 28 -4.60 -14.61 -3.63
C LEU A 28 -3.53 -15.38 -2.84
N THR A 29 -3.57 -15.33 -1.52
CA THR A 29 -2.63 -16.12 -0.70
C THR A 29 -2.93 -17.61 -0.73
N GLN A 30 -4.21 -18.01 -0.87
CA GLN A 30 -4.65 -19.40 -0.84
C GLN A 30 -4.56 -20.10 -2.21
N MET A 31 -4.80 -19.37 -3.30
CA MET A 31 -4.84 -19.96 -4.63
C MET A 31 -3.45 -20.32 -5.16
N THR A 32 -3.41 -21.30 -6.05
CA THR A 32 -2.22 -21.61 -6.86
C THR A 32 -2.08 -20.63 -8.01
N PHE A 33 -0.83 -20.35 -8.36
CA PHE A 33 -0.48 -19.49 -9.49
C PHE A 33 0.16 -20.32 -10.60
N THR A 34 0.06 -19.86 -11.83
CA THR A 34 0.56 -20.58 -13.01
C THR A 34 2.09 -20.62 -13.10
N ASN A 35 2.80 -20.01 -12.17
CA ASN A 35 4.26 -20.07 -12.09
C ASN A 35 4.80 -21.18 -11.18
N ASP A 36 3.93 -21.97 -10.57
CA ASP A 36 4.25 -23.15 -9.73
C ASP A 36 5.24 -22.87 -8.60
N LYS A 37 5.17 -21.66 -8.01
CA LYS A 37 6.04 -21.24 -6.90
C LYS A 37 5.23 -21.11 -5.60
N SER A 38 5.92 -21.19 -4.46
CA SER A 38 5.29 -21.30 -3.14
C SER A 38 5.38 -20.05 -2.29
N ASP A 39 6.51 -19.36 -2.34
CA ASP A 39 6.84 -18.31 -1.37
C ASP A 39 6.24 -16.96 -1.78
N ILE A 40 5.86 -16.18 -0.79
CA ILE A 40 5.41 -14.80 -0.96
C ILE A 40 6.55 -13.86 -0.57
N LEU A 41 6.79 -12.81 -1.36
CA LEU A 41 7.66 -11.71 -0.95
C LEU A 41 6.79 -10.53 -0.50
N ILE A 42 7.09 -9.97 0.66
CA ILE A 42 6.43 -8.77 1.19
C ILE A 42 7.47 -7.72 1.58
N GLU A 43 7.09 -6.44 1.52
CA GLU A 43 7.90 -5.34 2.03
C GLU A 43 7.95 -5.36 3.56
N LYS A 44 9.03 -4.85 4.14
CA LYS A 44 9.17 -4.69 5.60
C LYS A 44 9.70 -3.27 5.92
N PRO A 45 8.91 -2.40 6.56
CA PRO A 45 7.53 -2.64 6.98
C PRO A 45 6.54 -2.63 5.81
N THR A 46 5.33 -3.13 6.04
CA THR A 46 4.20 -3.09 5.12
C THR A 46 2.87 -3.09 5.88
N TYR A 47 1.76 -3.19 5.17
CA TYR A 47 0.41 -3.29 5.73
C TYR A 47 0.30 -4.48 6.71
N SER A 48 0.04 -4.19 7.98
CA SER A 48 0.10 -5.18 9.06
C SER A 48 -0.81 -6.38 8.82
N ARG A 49 -2.00 -6.16 8.23
CA ARG A 49 -2.94 -7.24 7.94
C ARG A 49 -2.43 -8.23 6.89
N MET A 50 -1.56 -7.80 5.97
CA MET A 50 -0.90 -8.74 5.05
C MET A 50 0.10 -9.62 5.80
N VAL A 51 0.86 -9.04 6.73
CA VAL A 51 1.81 -9.79 7.57
C VAL A 51 1.07 -10.81 8.44
N GLU A 52 0.02 -10.36 9.15
CA GLU A 52 -0.84 -11.21 9.98
C GLU A 52 -1.46 -12.35 9.16
N LEU A 53 -1.89 -12.05 7.93
CA LEU A 53 -2.52 -13.03 7.03
C LEU A 53 -1.56 -14.17 6.68
N VAL A 54 -0.35 -13.85 6.20
CA VAL A 54 0.63 -14.88 5.81
C VAL A 54 1.12 -15.69 7.01
N GLN A 55 1.28 -15.04 8.17
CA GLN A 55 1.66 -15.71 9.42
C GLN A 55 0.57 -16.66 9.93
N HIS A 56 -0.68 -16.18 9.98
CA HIS A 56 -1.81 -16.97 10.47
C HIS A 56 -2.07 -18.21 9.59
N GLN A 57 -1.87 -18.08 8.31
CA GLN A 57 -2.04 -19.18 7.34
C GLN A 57 -0.83 -20.11 7.24
N GLY A 58 0.28 -19.79 7.91
CA GLY A 58 1.52 -20.57 7.82
C GLY A 58 2.14 -20.60 6.41
N ILE A 59 1.90 -19.56 5.60
CA ILE A 59 2.41 -19.50 4.23
C ILE A 59 3.89 -19.11 4.26
N PRO A 60 4.78 -19.81 3.53
CA PRO A 60 6.16 -19.42 3.41
C PRO A 60 6.29 -18.02 2.80
N TYR A 61 6.97 -17.12 3.49
CA TYR A 61 7.21 -15.77 2.99
C TYR A 61 8.62 -15.29 3.30
N GLN A 62 9.09 -14.38 2.46
CA GLN A 62 10.35 -13.65 2.64
C GLN A 62 10.02 -12.16 2.71
N THR A 63 10.94 -11.39 3.29
CA THR A 63 10.81 -9.94 3.38
C THR A 63 11.91 -9.25 2.58
N ILE A 64 11.61 -8.05 2.09
CA ILE A 64 12.58 -7.10 1.55
C ILE A 64 12.42 -5.77 2.26
N GLU A 65 13.52 -5.14 2.68
CA GLU A 65 13.41 -3.86 3.37
C GLU A 65 12.87 -2.78 2.45
N ARG A 66 11.84 -2.08 2.93
CA ARG A 66 11.31 -0.86 2.35
C ARG A 66 11.66 0.32 3.25
N ASN A 67 12.40 1.27 2.71
CA ASN A 67 12.69 2.54 3.39
C ASN A 67 11.94 3.71 2.71
N LEU A 68 12.19 4.94 3.17
CA LEU A 68 11.53 6.12 2.61
C LEU A 68 11.91 6.41 1.15
N ASP A 69 13.03 5.90 0.67
CA ASP A 69 13.54 6.09 -0.69
C ASP A 69 13.19 4.92 -1.62
N GLY A 70 12.73 3.80 -1.09
CA GLY A 70 12.31 2.65 -1.87
C GLY A 70 12.86 1.32 -1.36
N ILE A 71 13.16 0.40 -2.28
CA ILE A 71 13.76 -0.92 -2.03
C ILE A 71 15.09 -1.04 -2.75
N ASP A 72 15.94 -1.95 -2.31
CA ASP A 72 17.16 -2.32 -3.04
C ASP A 72 16.81 -3.26 -4.20
N LEU A 73 16.92 -2.75 -5.43
CA LEU A 73 16.60 -3.50 -6.64
C LEU A 73 17.56 -4.68 -6.88
N LYS A 74 18.81 -4.60 -6.38
CA LYS A 74 19.77 -5.72 -6.48
C LYS A 74 19.37 -6.85 -5.53
N GLU A 75 18.92 -6.49 -4.33
CA GLU A 75 18.38 -7.45 -3.38
C GLU A 75 17.10 -8.11 -3.93
N LEU A 76 16.17 -7.31 -4.49
CA LEU A 76 14.96 -7.82 -5.14
C LEU A 76 15.29 -8.83 -6.24
N GLU A 77 16.22 -8.48 -7.12
CA GLU A 77 16.67 -9.38 -8.19
C GLU A 77 17.27 -10.68 -7.63
N SER A 78 18.12 -10.57 -6.61
CA SER A 78 18.71 -11.74 -5.94
C SER A 78 17.67 -12.68 -5.35
N ILE A 79 16.60 -12.13 -4.75
CA ILE A 79 15.49 -12.90 -4.20
C ILE A 79 14.71 -13.59 -5.32
N PHE A 80 14.36 -12.86 -6.38
CA PHE A 80 13.61 -13.41 -7.52
C PHE A 80 14.38 -14.51 -8.26
N LYS A 81 15.68 -14.36 -8.39
CA LYS A 81 16.58 -15.32 -9.05
C LYS A 81 16.60 -16.70 -8.36
N LYS A 82 16.30 -16.77 -7.05
CA LYS A 82 16.18 -18.05 -6.33
C LYS A 82 14.99 -18.90 -6.82
N GLY A 83 14.09 -18.34 -7.60
CA GLY A 83 13.00 -19.04 -8.28
C GLY A 83 11.84 -19.50 -7.40
N LYS A 84 11.77 -19.08 -6.14
CA LYS A 84 10.74 -19.53 -5.19
C LYS A 84 9.53 -18.60 -5.07
N ILE A 85 9.67 -17.31 -5.45
CA ILE A 85 8.66 -16.29 -5.20
C ILE A 85 7.49 -16.42 -6.16
N LYS A 86 6.32 -16.74 -5.63
CA LYS A 86 5.03 -16.79 -6.32
C LYS A 86 4.57 -15.40 -6.74
N PHE A 87 4.53 -14.50 -5.78
CA PHE A 87 4.25 -13.10 -6.02
C PHE A 87 4.98 -12.19 -5.02
N PHE A 88 5.17 -10.95 -5.44
CA PHE A 88 5.63 -9.84 -4.62
C PHE A 88 4.45 -8.92 -4.30
N TYR A 89 4.11 -8.80 -3.00
CA TYR A 89 3.12 -7.84 -2.52
C TYR A 89 3.79 -6.52 -2.20
N THR A 90 3.31 -5.44 -2.82
CA THR A 90 3.86 -4.10 -2.67
C THR A 90 2.76 -3.03 -2.69
N ILE A 91 3.02 -1.91 -2.02
CA ILE A 91 2.20 -0.69 -2.03
C ILE A 91 3.01 0.42 -2.71
N PRO A 92 2.97 0.56 -4.04
CA PRO A 92 3.88 1.43 -4.78
C PRO A 92 3.63 2.91 -4.59
N ARG A 93 2.36 3.30 -4.28
CA ARG A 93 1.94 4.69 -4.08
C ARG A 93 1.47 4.90 -2.65
N LEU A 94 1.92 6.01 -2.02
CA LEU A 94 1.51 6.38 -0.66
C LEU A 94 1.58 5.20 0.31
N HIS A 95 2.74 4.56 0.34
CA HIS A 95 3.00 3.31 1.06
C HIS A 95 2.50 3.34 2.51
N ASN A 96 1.89 2.25 2.95
CA ASN A 96 1.50 2.05 4.35
C ASN A 96 2.54 1.14 5.04
N PRO A 97 3.29 1.64 6.06
CA PRO A 97 3.07 2.89 6.81
C PRO A 97 3.93 4.08 6.37
N LEU A 98 4.82 3.95 5.40
CA LEU A 98 5.90 4.91 5.18
C LEU A 98 5.47 6.22 4.47
N GLY A 99 4.31 6.23 3.78
CA GLY A 99 3.85 7.37 3.01
C GLY A 99 4.67 7.67 1.74
N SER A 100 5.68 6.86 1.43
CA SER A 100 6.53 7.03 0.26
C SER A 100 5.88 6.46 -1.02
N THR A 101 6.31 6.97 -2.17
CA THR A 101 5.88 6.49 -3.50
C THR A 101 7.13 6.12 -4.29
N TYR A 102 7.13 4.98 -4.97
CA TYR A 102 8.21 4.63 -5.89
C TYR A 102 8.28 5.60 -7.05
N ASP A 103 9.47 5.99 -7.43
CA ASP A 103 9.68 6.71 -8.69
C ASP A 103 9.42 5.82 -9.93
N LEU A 104 9.34 6.44 -11.09
CA LEU A 104 9.05 5.72 -12.33
C LEU A 104 10.14 4.71 -12.69
N ALA A 105 11.40 5.04 -12.42
CA ALA A 105 12.54 4.15 -12.70
C ALA A 105 12.47 2.88 -11.85
N THR A 106 12.20 3.02 -10.56
CA THR A 106 12.01 1.89 -9.64
C THR A 106 10.82 1.03 -10.05
N LYS A 107 9.68 1.64 -10.36
CA LYS A 107 8.48 0.91 -10.85
C LYS A 107 8.77 0.10 -12.10
N THR A 108 9.41 0.73 -13.08
CA THR A 108 9.79 0.07 -14.34
C THR A 108 10.75 -1.11 -14.09
N ALA A 109 11.71 -0.94 -13.20
CA ALA A 109 12.65 -2.00 -12.85
C ALA A 109 11.94 -3.18 -12.15
N ILE A 110 11.03 -2.92 -11.23
CA ILE A 110 10.24 -3.96 -10.53
C ILE A 110 9.44 -4.79 -11.54
N VAL A 111 8.72 -4.14 -12.46
CA VAL A 111 7.91 -4.84 -13.48
C VAL A 111 8.81 -5.67 -14.39
N LYS A 112 9.95 -5.11 -14.83
CA LYS A 112 10.92 -5.84 -15.67
C LYS A 112 11.49 -7.07 -14.97
N LEU A 113 11.87 -6.96 -13.70
CA LEU A 113 12.38 -8.09 -12.90
C LEU A 113 11.29 -9.16 -12.69
N ALA A 114 10.06 -8.75 -12.42
CA ALA A 114 8.94 -9.67 -12.27
C ALA A 114 8.70 -10.50 -13.54
N HIS A 115 8.74 -9.84 -14.71
CA HIS A 115 8.67 -10.53 -16.00
C HIS A 115 9.85 -11.49 -16.20
N GLN A 116 11.08 -11.00 -16.02
CA GLN A 116 12.32 -11.76 -16.24
C GLN A 116 12.37 -13.06 -15.40
N TYR A 117 11.90 -12.99 -14.16
CA TYR A 117 11.98 -14.11 -13.22
C TYR A 117 10.64 -14.85 -13.02
N ASN A 118 9.63 -14.58 -13.86
CA ASN A 118 8.32 -15.21 -13.78
C ASN A 118 7.70 -15.08 -12.36
N VAL A 119 7.66 -13.86 -11.83
CA VAL A 119 7.04 -13.51 -10.56
C VAL A 119 5.80 -12.66 -10.83
N TYR A 120 4.71 -12.91 -10.12
CA TYR A 120 3.57 -11.99 -10.13
C TYR A 120 3.79 -10.83 -9.16
N ILE A 121 3.13 -9.71 -9.42
CA ILE A 121 3.10 -8.57 -8.50
C ILE A 121 1.67 -8.39 -8.03
N ILE A 122 1.47 -8.22 -6.74
CA ILE A 122 0.21 -7.70 -6.18
C ILE A 122 0.45 -6.24 -5.83
N GLU A 123 -0.11 -5.35 -6.62
CA GLU A 123 -0.11 -3.92 -6.41
C GLU A 123 -1.33 -3.52 -5.58
N ASP A 124 -1.13 -3.20 -4.30
CA ASP A 124 -2.20 -2.69 -3.43
C ASP A 124 -2.21 -1.15 -3.48
N ASP A 125 -3.17 -0.61 -4.20
CA ASP A 125 -3.29 0.82 -4.48
C ASP A 125 -4.44 1.45 -3.69
N TYR A 126 -4.43 1.22 -2.39
CA TYR A 126 -5.52 1.59 -1.49
C TYR A 126 -5.74 3.10 -1.35
N LEU A 127 -4.71 3.93 -1.57
CA LEU A 127 -4.77 5.39 -1.52
C LEU A 127 -4.69 6.05 -2.91
N ALA A 128 -4.97 5.35 -4.01
CA ALA A 128 -4.94 5.93 -5.35
C ALA A 128 -5.72 7.24 -5.48
N ASP A 129 -6.87 7.34 -4.79
CA ASP A 129 -7.71 8.55 -4.77
C ASP A 129 -7.02 9.77 -4.14
N PHE A 130 -5.92 9.60 -3.43
CA PHE A 130 -5.19 10.65 -2.72
C PHE A 130 -3.84 11.00 -3.36
N ASP A 131 -3.48 10.35 -4.45
CA ASP A 131 -2.25 10.65 -5.18
C ASP A 131 -2.43 11.88 -6.07
N SER A 132 -1.92 13.03 -5.61
CA SER A 132 -1.90 14.27 -6.40
C SER A 132 -0.75 14.34 -7.41
N SER A 133 0.19 13.39 -7.36
CA SER A 133 1.35 13.35 -8.27
C SER A 133 1.04 12.74 -9.63
N HIS A 134 -0.16 12.16 -9.81
CA HIS A 134 -0.56 11.38 -10.98
C HIS A 134 0.47 10.29 -11.35
N SER A 135 1.08 9.71 -10.34
CA SER A 135 2.09 8.66 -10.50
C SER A 135 1.48 7.41 -11.13
N LEU A 136 2.07 6.91 -12.21
CA LEU A 136 1.58 5.73 -12.91
C LEU A 136 1.64 4.49 -12.00
N PRO A 137 0.61 3.63 -11.96
CA PRO A 137 0.65 2.34 -11.26
C PRO A 137 1.58 1.36 -11.98
N LEU A 138 2.03 0.30 -11.28
CA LEU A 138 2.77 -0.82 -11.88
C LEU A 138 1.94 -1.51 -12.97
N HIS A 139 0.63 -1.62 -12.74
CA HIS A 139 -0.32 -2.19 -13.71
C HIS A 139 -0.28 -1.49 -15.07
N TYR A 140 -0.07 -0.15 -15.12
CA TYR A 140 0.07 0.58 -16.38
C TYR A 140 1.36 0.22 -17.15
N LEU A 141 2.42 -0.09 -16.40
CA LEU A 141 3.74 -0.42 -16.95
C LEU A 141 3.85 -1.89 -17.37
N ASP A 142 2.88 -2.72 -16.97
CA ASP A 142 2.89 -4.16 -17.22
C ASP A 142 2.41 -4.50 -18.63
N THR A 143 3.31 -5.02 -19.44
CA THR A 143 3.02 -5.51 -20.81
C THR A 143 2.81 -7.02 -20.87
N ASP A 144 3.07 -7.73 -19.79
CA ASP A 144 3.21 -9.20 -19.77
C ASP A 144 2.17 -9.91 -18.89
N ASN A 145 1.16 -9.17 -18.42
CA ASN A 145 0.09 -9.67 -17.55
C ASN A 145 0.63 -10.37 -16.27
N ARG A 146 1.52 -9.66 -15.55
CA ARG A 146 2.09 -10.12 -14.28
C ARG A 146 1.61 -9.30 -13.08
N VAL A 147 0.99 -8.15 -13.31
CA VAL A 147 0.52 -7.28 -12.23
C VAL A 147 -0.96 -7.51 -11.95
N ILE A 148 -1.26 -7.87 -10.72
CA ILE A 148 -2.59 -7.92 -10.13
C ILE A 148 -2.79 -6.60 -9.43
N TYR A 149 -3.80 -5.82 -9.83
CA TYR A 149 -4.08 -4.51 -9.27
C TYR A 149 -5.27 -4.57 -8.32
N ILE A 150 -5.10 -4.05 -7.10
CA ILE A 150 -6.15 -4.00 -6.08
C ILE A 150 -6.48 -2.55 -5.74
N LYS A 151 -7.75 -2.19 -5.86
CA LYS A 151 -8.31 -0.91 -5.46
C LYS A 151 -9.28 -1.08 -4.30
N SER A 152 -9.07 -0.32 -3.22
CA SER A 152 -10.02 -0.21 -2.12
C SER A 152 -10.81 1.09 -2.19
N PHE A 153 -12.12 1.03 -1.96
CA PHE A 153 -12.97 2.23 -1.83
C PHE A 153 -13.14 2.67 -0.37
N THR A 154 -12.65 1.89 0.57
CA THR A 154 -12.76 2.15 2.02
C THR A 154 -12.14 3.49 2.44
N PRO A 155 -10.95 3.91 1.96
CA PRO A 155 -10.34 5.15 2.41
C PRO A 155 -11.07 6.42 1.95
N THR A 156 -11.80 6.33 0.84
CA THR A 156 -12.50 7.46 0.22
C THR A 156 -13.94 7.57 0.66
N LEU A 157 -14.58 6.45 0.93
CA LEU A 157 -15.97 6.39 1.35
C LEU A 157 -16.07 6.14 2.86
N PHE A 158 -16.52 4.97 3.23
CA PHE A 158 -16.61 4.60 4.65
C PHE A 158 -16.32 3.10 4.84
N PRO A 159 -15.75 2.71 5.99
CA PRO A 159 -15.30 1.33 6.21
C PRO A 159 -16.38 0.26 6.05
N ALA A 160 -17.64 0.59 6.39
CA ALA A 160 -18.76 -0.36 6.32
C ALA A 160 -19.21 -0.70 4.89
N LEU A 161 -18.80 0.08 3.88
CA LEU A 161 -19.13 -0.21 2.47
C LEU A 161 -18.57 -1.56 2.02
N ARG A 162 -17.39 -1.92 2.47
CA ARG A 162 -16.73 -3.21 2.20
C ARG A 162 -16.73 -3.59 0.70
N ILE A 163 -16.37 -2.65 -0.17
CA ILE A 163 -16.19 -2.89 -1.60
C ILE A 163 -14.74 -2.61 -1.98
N GLY A 164 -14.16 -3.54 -2.73
CA GLY A 164 -12.90 -3.40 -3.45
C GLY A 164 -13.06 -3.91 -4.87
N ALA A 165 -12.10 -3.57 -5.70
CA ALA A 165 -12.00 -4.07 -7.07
C ALA A 165 -10.60 -4.65 -7.28
N ILE A 166 -10.54 -5.77 -7.99
CA ILE A 166 -9.29 -6.40 -8.39
C ILE A 166 -9.27 -6.59 -9.89
N SER A 167 -8.17 -6.18 -10.53
CA SER A 167 -7.86 -6.52 -11.91
C SER A 167 -6.88 -7.67 -11.94
N LEU A 168 -7.26 -8.75 -12.61
CA LEU A 168 -6.51 -10.01 -12.64
C LEU A 168 -5.95 -10.28 -14.04
N PRO A 169 -4.71 -10.77 -14.15
CA PRO A 169 -4.26 -11.46 -15.34
C PRO A 169 -5.25 -12.57 -15.73
N SER A 170 -5.54 -12.69 -17.03
CA SER A 170 -6.56 -13.64 -17.54
C SER A 170 -6.32 -15.08 -17.07
N GLN A 171 -5.05 -15.50 -16.99
CA GLN A 171 -4.66 -16.84 -16.57
C GLN A 171 -4.91 -17.14 -15.07
N LEU A 172 -5.14 -16.14 -14.24
CA LEU A 172 -5.42 -16.30 -12.81
C LEU A 172 -6.90 -16.17 -12.47
N ARG A 173 -7.69 -15.62 -13.40
CA ARG A 173 -9.08 -15.23 -13.14
C ARG A 173 -9.95 -16.40 -12.69
N ASP A 174 -9.92 -17.51 -13.41
CA ASP A 174 -10.83 -18.63 -13.13
C ASP A 174 -10.51 -19.29 -11.79
N ALA A 175 -9.22 -19.43 -11.45
CA ALA A 175 -8.81 -19.90 -10.13
C ALA A 175 -9.26 -18.94 -9.01
N PHE A 176 -9.15 -17.63 -9.25
CA PHE A 176 -9.61 -16.62 -8.29
C PHE A 176 -11.12 -16.70 -8.07
N ILE A 177 -11.92 -16.78 -9.16
CA ILE A 177 -13.38 -16.88 -9.08
C ILE A 177 -13.80 -18.16 -8.37
N GLN A 178 -13.14 -19.28 -8.64
CA GLN A 178 -13.41 -20.54 -7.97
C GLN A 178 -13.22 -20.43 -6.45
N HIS A 179 -12.12 -19.84 -5.99
CA HIS A 179 -11.89 -19.62 -4.55
C HIS A 179 -12.89 -18.62 -3.97
N LYS A 180 -13.18 -17.52 -4.71
CA LYS A 180 -14.16 -16.54 -4.26
C LYS A 180 -15.54 -17.14 -4.06
N SER A 181 -16.00 -17.98 -4.97
CA SER A 181 -17.31 -18.62 -4.90
C SER A 181 -17.53 -19.52 -3.68
N LEU A 182 -16.43 -20.00 -3.07
CA LEU A 182 -16.47 -20.75 -1.81
C LEU A 182 -16.66 -19.86 -0.57
N ILE A 183 -16.39 -18.55 -0.70
CA ILE A 183 -16.50 -17.58 0.40
C ILE A 183 -17.80 -16.80 0.28
N ASP A 184 -18.00 -16.16 -0.85
CA ASP A 184 -19.22 -15.47 -1.24
C ASP A 184 -19.45 -15.65 -2.75
N TYR A 185 -20.66 -15.95 -3.13
CA TYR A 185 -21.00 -16.09 -4.56
C TYR A 185 -20.96 -14.73 -5.25
N ASP A 186 -21.56 -13.73 -4.61
CA ASP A 186 -21.56 -12.34 -5.05
C ASP A 186 -21.27 -11.41 -3.87
N THR A 187 -20.34 -10.48 -4.05
CA THR A 187 -20.21 -9.35 -3.14
C THR A 187 -21.52 -8.56 -3.15
N ASN A 188 -21.91 -8.00 -2.01
CA ASN A 188 -23.20 -7.33 -1.81
C ASN A 188 -23.66 -6.47 -3.01
N LEU A 189 -24.63 -6.97 -3.78
CA LEU A 189 -25.10 -6.35 -5.03
C LEU A 189 -25.80 -5.01 -4.81
N ILE A 190 -26.46 -4.82 -3.65
CA ILE A 190 -27.11 -3.54 -3.31
C ILE A 190 -26.05 -2.47 -3.14
N MET A 191 -24.95 -2.79 -2.45
CA MET A 191 -23.86 -1.85 -2.24
C MET A 191 -23.08 -1.57 -3.53
N GLN A 192 -22.91 -2.56 -4.41
CA GLN A 192 -22.35 -2.35 -5.75
C GLN A 192 -23.21 -1.38 -6.56
N LYS A 193 -24.54 -1.57 -6.55
CA LYS A 193 -25.46 -0.65 -7.26
C LYS A 193 -25.41 0.74 -6.66
N ALA A 194 -25.40 0.86 -5.34
CA ALA A 194 -25.30 2.15 -4.65
C ALA A 194 -23.99 2.88 -5.03
N LEU A 195 -22.85 2.16 -5.05
CA LEU A 195 -21.56 2.72 -5.46
C LEU A 195 -21.57 3.16 -6.93
N SER A 196 -22.14 2.34 -7.84
CA SER A 196 -22.30 2.69 -9.25
C SER A 196 -23.06 4.01 -9.40
N LEU A 197 -24.23 4.13 -8.75
CA LEU A 197 -25.02 5.36 -8.78
C LEU A 197 -24.26 6.56 -8.18
N TYR A 198 -23.52 6.34 -7.12
CA TYR A 198 -22.72 7.39 -6.47
C TYR A 198 -21.61 7.92 -7.40
N ILE A 199 -20.95 7.02 -8.16
CA ILE A 199 -19.97 7.37 -9.19
C ILE A 199 -20.65 8.07 -10.37
N ASP A 200 -21.71 7.48 -10.93
CA ASP A 200 -22.39 7.98 -12.13
C ASP A 200 -22.97 9.39 -11.93
N ASN A 201 -23.42 9.71 -10.71
CA ASN A 201 -23.92 11.04 -10.33
C ASN A 201 -22.80 12.04 -9.98
N GLY A 202 -21.53 11.69 -10.16
CA GLY A 202 -20.37 12.55 -9.85
C GLY A 202 -20.17 12.84 -8.36
N MET A 203 -20.88 12.14 -7.47
CA MET A 203 -20.77 12.33 -6.03
C MET A 203 -19.42 11.81 -5.51
N PHE A 204 -18.92 10.75 -6.11
CA PHE A 204 -17.60 10.19 -5.76
C PHE A 204 -16.49 11.21 -6.03
N SER A 205 -16.45 11.80 -7.23
CA SER A 205 -15.46 12.81 -7.60
C SER A 205 -15.52 14.05 -6.71
N ARG A 206 -16.72 14.52 -6.39
CA ARG A 206 -16.90 15.66 -5.46
C ARG A 206 -16.39 15.34 -4.05
N ASN A 207 -16.67 14.14 -3.54
CA ASN A 207 -16.18 13.68 -2.24
C ASN A 207 -14.66 13.58 -2.23
N THR A 208 -14.07 13.00 -3.29
CA THR A 208 -12.62 12.89 -3.43
C THR A 208 -11.95 14.27 -3.44
N GLN A 209 -12.48 15.22 -4.21
CA GLN A 209 -11.97 16.60 -4.23
C GLN A 209 -12.06 17.27 -2.84
N HIS A 210 -13.16 17.07 -2.13
CA HIS A 210 -13.32 17.61 -0.76
C HIS A 210 -12.27 17.03 0.20
N LEU A 211 -12.07 15.70 0.14
CA LEU A 211 -11.04 15.03 0.95
C LEU A 211 -9.63 15.52 0.60
N HIS A 212 -9.33 15.73 -0.67
CA HIS A 212 -8.06 16.32 -1.10
C HIS A 212 -7.83 17.70 -0.48
N GLN A 213 -8.85 18.58 -0.46
CA GLN A 213 -8.73 19.91 0.14
C GLN A 213 -8.41 19.83 1.64
N ILE A 214 -9.13 18.98 2.38
CA ILE A 214 -8.89 18.77 3.82
C ILE A 214 -7.45 18.29 4.05
N HIS A 215 -7.01 17.29 3.31
CA HIS A 215 -5.65 16.75 3.44
C HIS A 215 -4.57 17.76 3.07
N HIS A 216 -4.80 18.55 2.03
CA HIS A 216 -3.86 19.58 1.60
C HIS A 216 -3.64 20.65 2.69
N VAL A 217 -4.70 21.07 3.38
CA VAL A 217 -4.59 22.01 4.51
C VAL A 217 -3.75 21.42 5.65
N GLN A 218 -4.04 20.19 6.04
CA GLN A 218 -3.28 19.49 7.09
C GLN A 218 -1.82 19.27 6.71
N TRP A 219 -1.59 18.84 5.46
CA TRP A 219 -0.26 18.61 4.91
C TRP A 219 0.57 19.89 4.92
N ASN A 220 0.01 21.02 4.45
CA ASN A 220 0.72 22.30 4.44
C ASN A 220 1.09 22.77 5.85
N LYS A 221 0.17 22.72 6.81
CA LYS A 221 0.45 23.08 8.21
C LYS A 221 1.58 22.23 8.79
N THR A 222 1.56 20.94 8.56
CA THR A 222 2.60 20.03 9.03
C THR A 222 3.94 20.30 8.36
N LYS A 223 3.94 20.56 7.06
CA LYS A 223 5.15 20.88 6.30
C LYS A 223 5.78 22.18 6.77
N GLU A 224 4.98 23.24 6.99
CA GLU A 224 5.45 24.50 7.52
C GLU A 224 6.11 24.33 8.89
N TYR A 225 5.45 23.58 9.79
CA TYR A 225 5.99 23.29 11.11
C TYR A 225 7.34 22.55 11.02
N LEU A 226 7.41 21.50 10.23
CA LEU A 226 8.64 20.70 10.06
C LEU A 226 9.78 21.51 9.43
N ASN A 227 9.48 22.41 8.48
CA ASN A 227 10.47 23.29 7.88
C ASN A 227 11.04 24.32 8.88
N GLN A 228 10.22 24.80 9.84
CA GLN A 228 10.66 25.73 10.88
C GLN A 228 11.55 25.06 11.92
N HIS A 229 11.43 23.76 12.14
CA HIS A 229 12.08 23.03 13.23
C HIS A 229 13.24 22.13 12.77
N SER A 230 13.61 22.16 11.50
CA SER A 230 14.81 21.50 10.91
C SER A 230 15.17 20.15 11.54
N LEU A 231 14.30 19.16 11.40
CA LEU A 231 14.57 17.81 11.92
C LEU A 231 15.76 17.16 11.18
N SER A 232 16.67 16.56 11.93
CA SER A 232 17.91 15.96 11.42
C SER A 232 17.72 14.56 10.81
N VAL A 233 16.50 14.02 10.82
CA VAL A 233 16.17 12.67 10.36
C VAL A 233 15.26 12.69 9.13
N PRO A 234 15.38 11.72 8.21
CA PRO A 234 14.49 11.61 7.07
C PRO A 234 13.03 11.39 7.52
N TYR A 235 12.10 12.05 6.84
CA TYR A 235 10.67 11.87 7.09
C TYR A 235 9.84 11.94 5.81
N ARG A 236 8.61 11.41 5.88
CA ARG A 236 7.57 11.59 4.88
C ARG A 236 6.26 11.99 5.54
N ILE A 237 5.61 12.97 4.93
CA ILE A 237 4.26 13.39 5.31
C ILE A 237 3.28 12.61 4.42
N SER A 238 2.35 11.90 5.05
CA SER A 238 1.33 11.12 4.35
C SER A 238 -0.07 11.54 4.77
N LYS A 239 -1.10 10.83 4.27
CA LYS A 239 -2.47 11.03 4.69
C LYS A 239 -2.62 10.74 6.19
N GLY A 240 -2.81 11.78 6.98
CA GLY A 240 -3.12 11.66 8.41
C GLY A 240 -1.92 11.42 9.33
N SER A 241 -0.68 11.41 8.82
CA SER A 241 0.50 11.14 9.64
C SER A 241 1.82 11.64 9.07
N VAL A 242 2.83 11.69 9.93
CA VAL A 242 4.24 11.85 9.55
C VAL A 242 4.98 10.59 9.98
N THR A 243 5.77 10.02 9.08
CA THR A 243 6.63 8.87 9.36
C THR A 243 8.10 9.27 9.29
N PHE A 244 8.85 8.94 10.34
CA PHE A 244 10.27 9.21 10.49
C PHE A 244 11.05 7.91 10.32
N GLN A 245 12.16 7.96 9.58
CA GLN A 245 13.13 6.89 9.48
C GLN A 245 14.28 7.14 10.43
N LEU A 246 14.55 6.20 11.30
CA LEU A 246 15.55 6.31 12.37
C LEU A 246 16.54 5.16 12.28
N GLU A 247 17.75 5.37 12.81
CA GLU A 247 18.69 4.27 12.99
C GLU A 247 18.10 3.21 13.92
N LYS A 248 18.32 1.94 13.61
CA LYS A 248 17.79 0.82 14.37
C LYS A 248 18.18 0.90 15.84
N GLY A 249 17.21 0.68 16.72
CA GLY A 249 17.40 0.73 18.17
C GLY A 249 17.44 2.14 18.77
N THR A 250 17.23 3.19 17.97
CA THR A 250 17.18 4.58 18.46
C THR A 250 16.01 4.81 19.39
N VAL A 251 14.86 4.16 19.14
CA VAL A 251 13.62 4.39 19.87
C VAL A 251 13.27 3.20 20.75
N THR A 252 13.53 3.35 22.05
CA THR A 252 13.15 2.36 23.05
C THR A 252 11.65 2.42 23.38
N PRO A 253 11.04 1.38 23.98
CA PRO A 253 9.65 1.43 24.44
C PRO A 253 9.34 2.60 25.37
N ALA A 254 10.28 3.00 26.22
CA ALA A 254 10.14 4.16 27.10
C ALA A 254 10.05 5.47 26.29
N ILE A 255 10.85 5.63 25.24
CA ILE A 255 10.80 6.80 24.34
C ILE A 255 9.47 6.78 23.55
N GLN A 256 9.03 5.63 23.06
CA GLN A 256 7.74 5.50 22.36
C GLN A 256 6.58 5.99 23.22
N GLN A 257 6.57 5.58 24.51
CA GLN A 257 5.54 6.00 25.47
C GLN A 257 5.63 7.51 25.76
N GLN A 258 6.83 8.05 25.96
CA GLN A 258 7.03 9.46 26.27
C GLN A 258 6.57 10.36 25.13
N ILE A 259 6.91 10.01 23.87
CA ILE A 259 6.53 10.79 22.66
C ILE A 259 5.07 10.50 22.27
N ARG A 260 4.41 9.55 22.89
CA ARG A 260 3.06 9.09 22.51
C ARG A 260 3.02 8.69 21.02
N VAL A 261 3.98 7.83 20.64
CA VAL A 261 4.11 7.33 19.26
C VAL A 261 2.81 6.65 18.84
N SER A 262 2.27 7.03 17.68
CA SER A 262 1.03 6.45 17.18
C SER A 262 1.22 5.02 16.70
N GLN A 263 2.31 4.78 15.96
CA GLN A 263 2.73 3.45 15.52
C GLN A 263 4.26 3.39 15.42
N PHE A 264 4.81 2.22 15.67
CA PHE A 264 6.24 1.93 15.55
C PHE A 264 6.42 0.66 14.73
N PHE A 265 7.37 0.69 13.79
CA PHE A 265 7.66 -0.43 12.90
C PHE A 265 9.15 -0.71 12.91
N GLU A 266 9.50 -1.96 13.17
CA GLU A 266 10.87 -2.43 13.07
C GLU A 266 11.17 -2.86 11.63
N GLY A 267 12.13 -2.18 10.99
CA GLY A 267 12.74 -2.64 9.75
C GLY A 267 13.90 -3.58 10.00
N GLU A 268 14.69 -3.88 8.98
CA GLU A 268 15.91 -4.66 9.13
C GLU A 268 17.11 -3.76 9.49
N LYS A 269 17.28 -2.65 8.78
CA LYS A 269 18.36 -1.67 8.96
C LYS A 269 17.91 -0.41 9.68
N HIS A 270 16.63 -0.07 9.58
CA HIS A 270 16.04 1.13 10.14
C HIS A 270 14.80 0.82 10.95
N ASP A 271 14.48 1.70 11.90
CA ASP A 271 13.19 1.72 12.59
C ASP A 271 12.36 2.89 12.07
N PHE A 272 11.04 2.73 12.11
CA PHE A 272 10.11 3.74 11.62
C PHE A 272 9.12 4.13 12.70
N LEU A 273 9.03 5.43 12.96
CA LEU A 273 8.15 6.02 13.95
C LEU A 273 7.09 6.85 13.24
N GLN A 274 5.81 6.58 13.53
CA GLN A 274 4.71 7.31 12.94
C GLN A 274 3.95 8.11 13.99
N LEU A 275 3.71 9.39 13.68
CA LEU A 275 2.88 10.30 14.46
C LEU A 275 1.66 10.68 13.62
N HIS A 276 0.46 10.36 14.12
CA HIS A 276 -0.78 10.78 13.49
C HIS A 276 -1.04 12.28 13.74
N TYR A 277 -1.73 12.92 12.81
CA TYR A 277 -2.18 14.28 12.98
C TYR A 277 -3.12 14.40 14.19
N GLY A 278 -2.95 15.49 14.94
CA GLY A 278 -3.72 15.83 16.11
C GLY A 278 -3.29 17.20 16.61
N GLU A 279 -4.04 17.78 17.54
CA GLU A 279 -3.69 19.05 18.15
C GLU A 279 -2.37 19.02 18.91
N ASP A 280 -1.99 17.84 19.41
CA ASP A 280 -0.76 17.58 20.14
C ASP A 280 0.45 17.22 19.25
N LEU A 281 0.30 17.18 17.91
CA LEU A 281 1.40 16.85 17.00
C LEU A 281 2.61 17.77 17.18
N PRO A 282 2.49 19.11 17.30
CA PRO A 282 3.63 19.99 17.53
C PRO A 282 4.43 19.61 18.78
N GLU A 283 3.76 19.38 19.91
CA GLU A 283 4.40 18.97 21.17
C GLU A 283 5.19 17.66 21.02
N ARG A 284 4.60 16.68 20.32
CA ARG A 284 5.26 15.38 20.07
C ARG A 284 6.47 15.51 19.16
N LEU A 285 6.42 16.41 18.18
CA LEU A 285 7.55 16.70 17.29
C LEU A 285 8.69 17.37 18.06
N ASP A 286 8.40 18.31 18.96
CA ASP A 286 9.41 18.92 19.84
C ASP A 286 10.08 17.89 20.74
N MET A 287 9.30 17.00 21.34
CA MET A 287 9.85 15.91 22.18
C MET A 287 10.76 14.98 21.36
N LEU A 288 10.36 14.64 20.13
CA LEU A 288 11.19 13.81 19.23
C LEU A 288 12.50 14.53 18.91
N GLN A 289 12.44 15.81 18.54
CA GLN A 289 13.65 16.59 18.21
C GLN A 289 14.61 16.70 19.38
N GLN A 290 14.14 17.00 20.58
CA GLN A 290 14.96 17.05 21.79
C GLN A 290 15.67 15.72 22.05
N ARG A 291 15.01 14.59 21.83
CA ARG A 291 15.59 13.26 21.99
C ARG A 291 16.66 12.93 20.95
N LEU A 292 16.46 13.37 19.71
CA LEU A 292 17.44 13.16 18.64
C LEU A 292 18.70 14.02 18.82
N GLN A 293 18.57 15.18 19.47
CA GLN A 293 19.70 16.07 19.79
C GLN A 293 20.46 15.67 21.07
N SER A 294 19.84 14.86 21.95
CA SER A 294 20.45 14.41 23.21
C SER A 294 21.40 13.23 23.06
N LYS A 295 21.64 12.77 21.84
CA LYS A 295 22.62 11.74 21.46
C LYS A 295 23.88 12.40 20.87
#